data_2274c0c15bce7083677b93547f413459
#
_entry.id   2274c0c15bce7083677b93547f413459
#
_cell.length_a   1.000
_cell.length_b   1.000
_cell.length_c   1.000
_cell.angle_alpha   90.00
_cell.angle_beta   90.00
_cell.angle_gamma   90.00
#
_symmetry.space_group_name_H-M   'P 1'
#
loop_
_entity.id
_entity.type
_entity.pdbx_description
1 polymer ?
#
loop_
_entity_poly.entity_id
_entity_poly.type
_entity_poly.pdbx_seq_one_letter_code
_entity_poly.pdbx_strand_id
1 'polypeptide(L)'
;MNFSAIQAVFPDRPLRIDAPVARWKGWLTALGLLAMAVGFGWWATASLLPTLLSDYESRGGAVPAAGRVENGRCSTRVGLLQTCSMTLVSAAPTKNGEPIRQGAEYVFAEPHLGNYSVQLLADPSRPGKLTTDMGLEHLTNRAVTFAVAAVLVALLLLGGLLLARAGGRARRDMEALSGRPLMPVAVVVGADPNGWQVSPAGGGRSTLWPLPKKAQPFWLDPEQRVALGVTAPGMPVFALDRDLAWADFSEEERERLRGALAA
;
A
#
# COMPACT_ATOMS: atom_id res chain seq x y z
N MET A 1 -10.67 21.73 36.59
CA MET A 1 -11.58 20.75 35.99
C MET A 1 -11.70 19.54 36.89
N ASN A 2 -12.92 19.16 37.26
CA ASN A 2 -13.15 18.14 38.30
C ASN A 2 -13.50 16.77 37.65
N PHE A 3 -12.46 16.03 37.19
CA PHE A 3 -12.66 14.70 36.60
C PHE A 3 -13.36 13.72 37.56
N SER A 4 -13.22 13.92 38.87
CA SER A 4 -13.91 13.09 39.87
C SER A 4 -15.44 13.24 39.85
N ALA A 5 -15.95 14.40 39.42
CA ALA A 5 -17.41 14.59 39.24
C ALA A 5 -17.93 13.74 38.08
N ILE A 6 -17.18 13.61 37.01
CA ILE A 6 -17.52 12.74 35.86
C ILE A 6 -17.48 11.27 36.29
N GLN A 7 -16.46 10.87 37.05
CA GLN A 7 -16.36 9.49 37.53
C GLN A 7 -17.57 9.12 38.44
N ALA A 8 -18.06 10.05 39.25
CA ALA A 8 -19.19 9.81 40.14
C ALA A 8 -20.54 9.62 39.42
N VAL A 9 -20.69 10.20 38.23
CA VAL A 9 -21.94 10.10 37.42
C VAL A 9 -21.86 9.12 36.28
N PHE A 10 -20.68 8.52 36.03
CA PHE A 10 -20.49 7.57 34.97
C PHE A 10 -21.23 6.25 35.27
N PRO A 11 -21.96 5.66 34.30
CA PRO A 11 -22.75 4.46 34.56
C PRO A 11 -21.88 3.23 34.82
N ASP A 12 -22.22 2.45 35.84
CA ASP A 12 -21.53 1.19 36.18
C ASP A 12 -21.97 0.00 35.31
N ARG A 13 -22.99 0.17 34.47
CA ARG A 13 -23.50 -0.88 33.60
C ARG A 13 -22.60 -1.11 32.40
N PRO A 14 -22.61 -2.32 31.80
CA PRO A 14 -21.94 -2.56 30.53
C PRO A 14 -22.47 -1.62 29.43
N LEU A 15 -21.56 -0.97 28.70
CA LEU A 15 -21.90 -0.08 27.58
C LEU A 15 -21.55 -0.73 26.27
N ARG A 16 -22.43 -0.58 25.27
CA ARG A 16 -22.13 -0.94 23.90
C ARG A 16 -21.53 0.25 23.19
N ILE A 17 -20.37 0.04 22.56
CA ILE A 17 -19.70 1.04 21.73
C ILE A 17 -20.02 0.75 20.26
N ASP A 18 -20.66 1.70 19.58
CA ASP A 18 -21.00 1.63 18.16
C ASP A 18 -20.46 2.88 17.43
N ALA A 19 -19.17 3.04 17.46
CA ALA A 19 -18.53 4.13 16.75
C ALA A 19 -18.43 3.84 15.24
N PRO A 20 -18.63 4.86 14.39
CA PRO A 20 -18.55 4.71 12.92
C PRO A 20 -17.11 4.58 12.44
N VAL A 21 -16.45 3.47 12.79
CA VAL A 21 -15.13 3.14 12.26
C VAL A 21 -15.24 2.96 10.77
N ALA A 22 -14.45 3.73 10.02
CA ALA A 22 -14.47 3.72 8.57
C ALA A 22 -14.02 2.35 8.01
N ARG A 23 -14.97 1.42 7.89
CA ARG A 23 -14.76 0.03 7.43
C ARG A 23 -14.22 -0.05 6.01
N TRP A 24 -14.68 0.86 5.17
CA TRP A 24 -14.61 0.65 3.73
C TRP A 24 -13.40 1.35 3.08
N LYS A 25 -12.97 2.50 3.59
CA LYS A 25 -11.87 3.26 2.99
C LYS A 25 -10.52 2.53 3.08
N GLY A 26 -10.19 1.99 4.24
CA GLY A 26 -8.94 1.26 4.43
C GLY A 26 -8.89 -0.03 3.62
N TRP A 27 -10.02 -0.73 3.50
CA TRP A 27 -10.11 -1.97 2.73
C TRP A 27 -10.06 -1.73 1.23
N LEU A 28 -10.72 -0.69 0.72
CA LEU A 28 -10.62 -0.28 -0.69
C LEU A 28 -9.21 0.17 -1.06
N THR A 29 -8.55 0.93 -0.18
CA THR A 29 -7.14 1.31 -0.41
C THR A 29 -6.24 0.08 -0.44
N ALA A 30 -6.41 -0.86 0.48
CA ALA A 30 -5.66 -2.11 0.49
C ALA A 30 -5.93 -2.95 -0.76
N LEU A 31 -7.19 -3.05 -1.20
CA LEU A 31 -7.58 -3.74 -2.42
C LEU A 31 -6.99 -3.07 -3.66
N GLY A 32 -7.02 -1.74 -3.72
CA GLY A 32 -6.41 -0.95 -4.80
C GLY A 32 -4.91 -1.18 -4.91
N LEU A 33 -4.20 -1.16 -3.77
CA LEU A 33 -2.76 -1.46 -3.73
C LEU A 33 -2.47 -2.89 -4.17
N LEU A 34 -3.27 -3.85 -3.75
CA LEU A 34 -3.14 -5.25 -4.16
C LEU A 34 -3.37 -5.41 -5.66
N ALA A 35 -4.43 -4.81 -6.20
CA ALA A 35 -4.73 -4.85 -7.63
C ALA A 35 -3.60 -4.23 -8.47
N MET A 36 -3.05 -3.08 -8.03
CA MET A 36 -1.87 -2.46 -8.67
C MET A 36 -0.65 -3.38 -8.60
N ALA A 37 -0.37 -3.98 -7.44
CA ALA A 37 0.77 -4.88 -7.27
C ALA A 37 0.65 -6.11 -8.19
N VAL A 38 -0.54 -6.70 -8.27
CA VAL A 38 -0.80 -7.87 -9.14
C VAL A 38 -0.70 -7.48 -10.60
N GLY A 39 -1.32 -6.37 -11.03
CA GLY A 39 -1.27 -5.91 -12.43
C GLY A 39 0.14 -5.56 -12.88
N PHE A 40 0.88 -4.81 -12.06
CA PHE A 40 2.25 -4.42 -12.36
C PHE A 40 3.22 -5.61 -12.29
N GLY A 41 3.05 -6.49 -11.30
CA GLY A 41 3.84 -7.72 -11.17
C GLY A 41 3.61 -8.67 -12.35
N TRP A 42 2.37 -8.84 -12.77
CA TRP A 42 2.02 -9.63 -13.95
C TRP A 42 2.69 -9.06 -15.22
N TRP A 43 2.55 -7.75 -15.46
CA TRP A 43 3.20 -7.11 -16.60
C TRP A 43 4.72 -7.30 -16.58
N ALA A 44 5.38 -7.05 -15.45
CA ALA A 44 6.83 -7.19 -15.32
C ALA A 44 7.29 -8.64 -15.58
N THR A 45 6.59 -9.63 -15.05
CA THR A 45 6.95 -11.04 -15.21
C THR A 45 6.60 -11.58 -16.59
N ALA A 46 5.50 -11.16 -17.21
CA ALA A 46 5.09 -11.63 -18.52
C ALA A 46 5.88 -10.98 -19.69
N SER A 47 6.20 -9.67 -19.55
CA SER A 47 6.86 -8.92 -20.65
C SER A 47 8.37 -8.82 -20.47
N LEU A 48 8.88 -8.53 -19.28
CA LEU A 48 10.30 -8.22 -19.08
C LEU A 48 11.16 -9.44 -18.74
N LEU A 49 10.65 -10.33 -17.90
CA LEU A 49 11.44 -11.46 -17.40
C LEU A 49 11.86 -12.45 -18.51
N PRO A 50 11.00 -12.84 -19.48
CA PRO A 50 11.38 -13.80 -20.50
C PRO A 50 12.52 -13.31 -21.39
N THR A 51 12.48 -12.03 -21.81
CA THR A 51 13.55 -11.43 -22.63
C THR A 51 14.83 -11.26 -21.83
N LEU A 52 14.75 -10.84 -20.57
CA LEU A 52 15.90 -10.70 -19.68
C LEU A 52 16.60 -12.05 -19.46
N LEU A 53 15.85 -13.13 -19.18
CA LEU A 53 16.41 -14.47 -19.00
C LEU A 53 17.04 -14.99 -20.30
N SER A 54 16.35 -14.83 -21.44
CA SER A 54 16.86 -15.24 -22.73
C SER A 54 18.20 -14.57 -23.08
N ASP A 55 18.30 -13.25 -22.84
CA ASP A 55 19.50 -12.48 -23.09
C ASP A 55 20.63 -12.84 -22.10
N TYR A 56 20.29 -13.03 -20.82
CA TYR A 56 21.24 -13.49 -19.82
C TYR A 56 21.88 -14.84 -20.19
N GLU A 57 21.08 -15.76 -20.69
CA GLU A 57 21.52 -17.07 -21.12
C GLU A 57 22.39 -17.01 -22.40
N SER A 58 22.11 -16.06 -23.29
CA SER A 58 22.82 -15.90 -24.58
C SER A 58 24.07 -15.04 -24.50
N ARG A 59 24.33 -14.37 -23.37
CA ARG A 59 25.41 -13.37 -23.23
C ARG A 59 26.82 -13.84 -23.56
N GLY A 60 27.11 -15.14 -23.42
CA GLY A 60 28.44 -15.70 -23.62
C GLY A 60 28.69 -16.30 -25.03
N GLY A 61 27.63 -16.47 -25.83
CA GLY A 61 27.72 -17.15 -27.12
C GLY A 61 27.08 -16.41 -28.30
N ALA A 62 26.45 -15.25 -28.04
CA ALA A 62 25.75 -14.49 -29.07
C ALA A 62 26.74 -13.92 -30.12
N VAL A 63 26.48 -14.16 -31.38
CA VAL A 63 27.25 -13.66 -32.52
C VAL A 63 26.35 -12.94 -33.52
N PRO A 64 26.87 -11.99 -34.31
CA PRO A 64 26.08 -11.31 -35.35
C PRO A 64 25.35 -12.30 -36.24
N ALA A 65 24.06 -12.11 -36.44
CA ALA A 65 23.23 -12.98 -37.25
C ALA A 65 22.64 -12.22 -38.45
N ALA A 66 22.50 -12.93 -39.57
CA ALA A 66 21.80 -12.39 -40.72
C ALA A 66 20.29 -12.31 -40.42
N GLY A 67 19.70 -11.15 -40.65
CA GLY A 67 18.29 -10.92 -40.42
C GLY A 67 17.96 -9.44 -40.38
N ARG A 68 16.77 -9.11 -39.87
CA ARG A 68 16.31 -7.73 -39.72
C ARG A 68 15.48 -7.53 -38.46
N VAL A 69 15.44 -6.29 -38.05
CA VAL A 69 14.55 -5.83 -36.97
C VAL A 69 13.36 -5.12 -37.61
N GLU A 70 12.15 -5.59 -37.32
CA GLU A 70 10.91 -5.03 -37.82
C GLU A 70 10.15 -4.32 -36.66
N ASN A 71 9.38 -3.28 -37.01
CA ASN A 71 8.50 -2.58 -36.07
C ASN A 71 9.20 -2.04 -34.81
N GLY A 72 10.48 -1.69 -34.90
CA GLY A 72 11.24 -1.12 -33.79
C GLY A 72 10.66 0.22 -33.39
N ARG A 73 10.24 0.35 -32.11
CA ARG A 73 9.76 1.60 -31.50
C ARG A 73 10.33 1.70 -30.12
N CYS A 74 10.96 2.84 -29.83
CA CYS A 74 11.39 3.21 -28.48
C CYS A 74 10.59 4.42 -27.99
N SER A 75 10.19 4.42 -26.76
CA SER A 75 9.52 5.53 -26.10
C SER A 75 10.16 5.82 -24.74
N THR A 76 10.37 7.10 -24.45
CA THR A 76 10.90 7.57 -23.18
C THR A 76 9.76 7.95 -22.25
N ARG A 77 9.70 7.36 -21.07
CA ARG A 77 8.77 7.73 -20.01
C ARG A 77 9.52 8.40 -18.87
N VAL A 78 8.93 9.47 -18.34
CA VAL A 78 9.50 10.25 -17.21
C VAL A 78 10.95 10.71 -17.47
N GLY A 79 11.33 10.90 -18.76
CA GLY A 79 12.67 11.37 -19.14
C GLY A 79 13.82 10.41 -18.88
N LEU A 80 13.59 9.25 -18.29
CA LEU A 80 14.62 8.30 -17.88
C LEU A 80 14.34 6.86 -18.30
N LEU A 81 13.07 6.41 -18.22
CA LEU A 81 12.70 5.03 -18.49
C LEU A 81 12.47 4.83 -19.99
N GLN A 82 13.33 4.08 -20.63
CA GLN A 82 13.20 3.70 -22.02
C GLN A 82 12.43 2.39 -22.16
N THR A 83 11.46 2.36 -23.06
CA THR A 83 10.72 1.14 -23.43
C THR A 83 10.87 0.96 -24.93
N CYS A 84 11.58 -0.07 -25.35
CA CYS A 84 11.79 -0.41 -26.76
C CYS A 84 11.10 -1.74 -27.07
N SER A 85 10.20 -1.75 -28.05
CA SER A 85 9.55 -2.96 -28.56
C SER A 85 9.93 -3.17 -30.00
N MET A 86 10.23 -4.42 -30.39
CA MET A 86 10.63 -4.76 -31.73
C MET A 86 10.35 -6.23 -32.08
N THR A 87 10.31 -6.56 -33.35
CA THR A 87 10.23 -7.93 -33.84
C THR A 87 11.56 -8.31 -34.51
N LEU A 88 12.21 -9.33 -33.98
CA LEU A 88 13.45 -9.88 -34.54
C LEU A 88 13.10 -10.94 -35.57
N VAL A 89 13.68 -10.85 -36.76
CA VAL A 89 13.43 -11.79 -37.87
C VAL A 89 14.76 -12.32 -38.37
N SER A 90 14.99 -13.63 -38.26
CA SER A 90 16.18 -14.29 -38.76
C SER A 90 16.09 -14.48 -40.29
N ALA A 91 17.19 -14.29 -40.98
CA ALA A 91 17.29 -14.69 -42.40
C ALA A 91 17.47 -16.22 -42.58
N ALA A 92 17.95 -16.92 -41.52
CA ALA A 92 18.06 -18.37 -41.56
C ALA A 92 16.67 -19.01 -41.38
N PRO A 93 16.24 -19.88 -42.28
CA PRO A 93 14.95 -20.55 -42.17
C PRO A 93 14.96 -21.58 -41.00
N THR A 94 13.81 -21.79 -40.41
CA THR A 94 13.59 -22.94 -39.52
C THR A 94 13.61 -24.26 -40.32
N LYS A 95 13.55 -25.37 -39.62
CA LYS A 95 13.36 -26.70 -40.24
C LYS A 95 12.16 -26.77 -41.20
N ASN A 96 11.19 -25.89 -41.03
CA ASN A 96 9.98 -25.80 -41.84
C ASN A 96 10.07 -24.76 -42.98
N GLY A 97 11.23 -24.15 -43.20
CA GLY A 97 11.46 -23.15 -44.26
C GLY A 97 11.00 -21.73 -43.94
N GLU A 98 10.36 -21.50 -42.74
CA GLU A 98 9.93 -20.18 -42.37
C GLU A 98 10.98 -19.42 -41.54
N PRO A 99 11.07 -18.09 -41.67
CA PRO A 99 11.96 -17.30 -40.86
C PRO A 99 11.54 -17.32 -39.38
N ILE A 100 12.51 -17.38 -38.46
CA ILE A 100 12.23 -17.23 -37.02
C ILE A 100 11.78 -15.81 -36.77
N ARG A 101 10.61 -15.64 -36.14
CA ARG A 101 10.08 -14.35 -35.69
C ARG A 101 9.94 -14.36 -34.18
N GLN A 102 10.60 -13.41 -33.51
CA GLN A 102 10.58 -13.28 -32.05
C GLN A 102 10.31 -11.83 -31.67
N GLY A 103 9.24 -11.59 -30.84
CA GLY A 103 9.03 -10.30 -30.20
C GLY A 103 10.04 -10.07 -29.08
N ALA A 104 10.59 -8.87 -29.00
CA ALA A 104 11.45 -8.45 -27.91
C ALA A 104 10.97 -7.13 -27.35
N GLU A 105 10.90 -7.05 -26.01
CA GLU A 105 10.59 -5.83 -25.28
C GLU A 105 11.69 -5.56 -24.27
N TYR A 106 12.32 -4.40 -24.38
CA TYR A 106 13.41 -3.96 -23.52
C TYR A 106 12.98 -2.76 -22.71
N VAL A 107 13.14 -2.84 -21.39
CA VAL A 107 12.90 -1.72 -20.48
C VAL A 107 14.15 -1.48 -19.65
N PHE A 108 14.69 -0.28 -19.71
CA PHE A 108 15.90 0.12 -18.99
C PHE A 108 15.89 1.61 -18.65
N ALA A 109 16.67 2.00 -17.66
CA ALA A 109 16.75 3.38 -17.21
C ALA A 109 17.96 4.06 -17.85
N GLU A 110 17.73 4.90 -18.88
CA GLU A 110 18.78 5.67 -19.54
C GLU A 110 18.23 7.01 -20.06
N PRO A 111 18.89 8.13 -19.76
CA PRO A 111 18.56 9.42 -20.37
C PRO A 111 19.09 9.44 -21.81
N HIS A 112 18.32 8.95 -22.76
CA HIS A 112 18.68 8.94 -24.17
C HIS A 112 17.70 9.78 -25.01
N LEU A 113 18.26 10.62 -25.87
CA LEU A 113 17.53 11.41 -26.84
C LEU A 113 18.06 11.05 -28.23
N GLY A 114 17.32 10.22 -28.96
CA GLY A 114 17.71 9.85 -30.31
C GLY A 114 17.21 8.48 -30.74
N ASN A 115 17.71 8.02 -31.89
CA ASN A 115 17.41 6.70 -32.41
C ASN A 115 18.48 5.70 -31.98
N TYR A 116 18.03 4.51 -31.59
CA TYR A 116 18.94 3.38 -31.32
C TYR A 116 19.31 2.65 -32.63
N SER A 117 20.58 2.36 -32.80
CA SER A 117 21.05 1.39 -33.80
C SER A 117 21.03 0.01 -33.14
N VAL A 118 20.43 -0.96 -33.81
CA VAL A 118 20.23 -2.29 -33.22
C VAL A 118 20.74 -3.35 -34.19
N GLN A 119 21.67 -4.20 -33.72
CA GLN A 119 22.18 -5.32 -34.44
C GLN A 119 21.55 -6.63 -33.95
N LEU A 120 21.11 -7.47 -34.90
CA LEU A 120 20.57 -8.78 -34.58
C LEU A 120 21.70 -9.75 -34.21
N LEU A 121 21.52 -10.45 -33.10
CA LEU A 121 22.45 -11.49 -32.64
C LEU A 121 21.70 -12.81 -32.46
N ALA A 122 22.42 -13.93 -32.64
CA ALA A 122 21.92 -15.27 -32.35
C ALA A 122 22.96 -16.07 -31.58
N ASP A 123 22.55 -16.98 -30.76
CA ASP A 123 23.42 -17.94 -30.09
C ASP A 123 23.43 -19.25 -30.90
N PRO A 124 24.54 -19.64 -31.49
CA PRO A 124 24.64 -20.89 -32.26
C PRO A 124 24.34 -22.14 -31.43
N SER A 125 24.58 -22.07 -30.11
CA SER A 125 24.29 -23.19 -29.21
C SER A 125 22.80 -23.35 -28.92
N ARG A 126 21.98 -22.34 -29.25
CA ARG A 126 20.53 -22.26 -28.99
C ARG A 126 19.77 -21.88 -30.25
N PRO A 127 19.63 -22.78 -31.21
CA PRO A 127 18.95 -22.49 -32.45
C PRO A 127 17.51 -22.03 -32.20
N GLY A 128 17.14 -20.89 -32.79
CA GLY A 128 15.82 -20.31 -32.62
C GLY A 128 15.71 -19.20 -31.57
N LYS A 129 16.76 -18.92 -30.80
CA LYS A 129 16.81 -17.77 -29.88
C LYS A 129 17.54 -16.60 -30.53
N LEU A 130 16.83 -15.48 -30.64
CA LEU A 130 17.36 -14.22 -31.15
C LEU A 130 17.47 -13.21 -30.02
N THR A 131 18.52 -12.42 -30.05
CA THR A 131 18.72 -11.28 -29.17
C THR A 131 19.29 -10.09 -29.96
N THR A 132 19.62 -9.01 -29.30
CA THR A 132 20.24 -7.83 -29.91
C THR A 132 21.43 -7.36 -29.07
N ASP A 133 22.35 -6.62 -29.72
CA ASP A 133 23.42 -5.90 -29.03
C ASP A 133 22.89 -5.00 -27.94
N MET A 134 21.83 -4.21 -28.21
CA MET A 134 21.15 -3.40 -27.22
C MET A 134 20.65 -4.23 -26.01
N GLY A 135 20.07 -5.41 -26.25
CA GLY A 135 19.60 -6.31 -25.20
C GLY A 135 20.73 -6.78 -24.29
N LEU A 136 21.89 -7.08 -24.84
CA LEU A 136 23.07 -7.54 -24.10
C LEU A 136 23.84 -6.40 -23.42
N GLU A 137 24.06 -5.27 -24.10
CA GLU A 137 24.77 -4.11 -23.57
C GLU A 137 24.03 -3.54 -22.35
N HIS A 138 22.70 -3.46 -22.40
CA HIS A 138 21.88 -2.97 -21.28
C HIS A 138 21.42 -4.07 -20.32
N LEU A 139 21.96 -5.28 -20.39
CA LEU A 139 21.51 -6.41 -19.58
C LEU A 139 21.53 -6.11 -18.08
N THR A 140 22.63 -5.54 -17.57
CA THR A 140 22.76 -5.17 -16.15
C THR A 140 21.75 -4.09 -15.76
N ASN A 141 21.60 -3.05 -16.59
CA ASN A 141 20.63 -1.97 -16.36
C ASN A 141 19.20 -2.51 -16.33
N ARG A 142 18.83 -3.40 -17.25
CA ARG A 142 17.53 -4.08 -17.31
C ARG A 142 17.29 -4.96 -16.07
N ALA A 143 18.32 -5.68 -15.63
CA ALA A 143 18.24 -6.48 -14.41
C ALA A 143 17.99 -5.61 -13.17
N VAL A 144 18.71 -4.49 -13.05
CA VAL A 144 18.50 -3.51 -11.96
C VAL A 144 17.10 -2.90 -12.05
N THR A 145 16.66 -2.50 -13.24
CA THR A 145 15.30 -1.95 -13.45
C THR A 145 14.23 -2.95 -13.05
N PHE A 146 14.38 -4.21 -13.41
CA PHE A 146 13.49 -5.29 -12.99
C PHE A 146 13.51 -5.52 -11.47
N ALA A 147 14.70 -5.51 -10.86
CA ALA A 147 14.83 -5.64 -9.40
C ALA A 147 14.15 -4.49 -8.65
N VAL A 148 14.31 -3.25 -9.12
CA VAL A 148 13.61 -2.07 -8.56
C VAL A 148 12.10 -2.24 -8.68
N ALA A 149 11.60 -2.68 -9.85
CA ALA A 149 10.19 -2.96 -10.06
C ALA A 149 9.66 -4.03 -9.09
N ALA A 150 10.42 -5.12 -8.88
CA ALA A 150 10.07 -6.18 -7.94
C ALA A 150 10.00 -5.68 -6.49
N VAL A 151 10.95 -4.83 -6.07
CA VAL A 151 10.94 -4.19 -4.75
C VAL A 151 9.70 -3.30 -4.59
N LEU A 152 9.34 -2.50 -5.59
CA LEU A 152 8.13 -1.67 -5.56
C LEU A 152 6.87 -2.52 -5.42
N VAL A 153 6.75 -3.63 -6.15
CA VAL A 153 5.64 -4.59 -6.00
C VAL A 153 5.59 -5.14 -4.57
N ALA A 154 6.72 -5.55 -4.02
CA ALA A 154 6.80 -6.05 -2.64
C ALA A 154 6.37 -4.99 -1.61
N LEU A 155 6.77 -3.74 -1.78
CA LEU A 155 6.36 -2.62 -0.92
C LEU A 155 4.85 -2.34 -1.02
N LEU A 156 4.25 -2.39 -2.22
CA LEU A 156 2.81 -2.26 -2.42
C LEU A 156 2.03 -3.38 -1.71
N LEU A 157 2.49 -4.62 -1.84
CA LEU A 157 1.89 -5.79 -1.16
C LEU A 157 1.99 -5.65 0.36
N LEU A 158 3.16 -5.29 0.87
CA LEU A 158 3.39 -5.10 2.30
C LEU A 158 2.53 -3.95 2.85
N GLY A 159 2.48 -2.81 2.15
CA GLY A 159 1.65 -1.67 2.51
C GLY A 159 0.16 -2.03 2.57
N GLY A 160 -0.35 -2.73 1.53
CA GLY A 160 -1.71 -3.23 1.51
C GLY A 160 -2.03 -4.17 2.67
N LEU A 161 -1.12 -5.10 2.98
CA LEU A 161 -1.26 -6.04 4.09
C LEU A 161 -1.27 -5.33 5.46
N LEU A 162 -0.37 -4.35 5.66
CA LEU A 162 -0.30 -3.58 6.91
C LEU A 162 -1.57 -2.74 7.12
N LEU A 163 -2.09 -2.10 6.06
CA LEU A 163 -3.35 -1.35 6.12
C LEU A 163 -4.55 -2.26 6.43
N ALA A 164 -4.64 -3.42 5.79
CA ALA A 164 -5.69 -4.39 6.09
C ALA A 164 -5.64 -4.88 7.55
N ARG A 165 -4.45 -5.15 8.07
CA ARG A 165 -4.25 -5.55 9.47
C ARG A 165 -4.56 -4.45 10.47
N ALA A 166 -4.20 -3.20 10.17
CA ALA A 166 -4.46 -2.06 11.05
C ALA A 166 -5.97 -1.83 11.24
N GLY A 167 -6.75 -1.85 10.13
CA GLY A 167 -8.21 -1.73 10.20
C GLY A 167 -8.87 -2.87 11.00
N GLY A 168 -8.35 -4.10 10.87
CA GLY A 168 -8.88 -5.24 11.61
C GLY A 168 -8.56 -5.22 13.12
N ARG A 169 -7.47 -4.57 13.54
CA ARG A 169 -7.15 -4.41 14.98
C ARG A 169 -8.10 -3.44 15.66
N ALA A 170 -8.24 -2.24 15.13
CA ALA A 170 -9.11 -1.22 15.70
C ALA A 170 -10.54 -1.73 15.89
N ARG A 171 -11.05 -2.52 14.94
CA ARG A 171 -12.35 -3.15 15.06
C ARG A 171 -12.43 -4.18 16.19
N ARG A 172 -11.44 -5.09 16.26
CA ARG A 172 -11.38 -6.11 17.34
C ARG A 172 -11.27 -5.47 18.70
N ASP A 173 -10.47 -4.43 18.83
CA ASP A 173 -10.29 -3.68 20.08
C ASP A 173 -11.61 -3.00 20.48
N MET A 174 -12.38 -2.46 19.54
CA MET A 174 -13.70 -1.87 19.80
C MET A 174 -14.75 -2.93 20.17
N GLU A 175 -14.80 -4.03 19.45
CA GLU A 175 -15.68 -5.16 19.76
C GLU A 175 -15.34 -5.75 21.14
N ALA A 176 -14.06 -5.77 21.51
CA ALA A 176 -13.63 -6.23 22.83
C ALA A 176 -13.96 -5.26 23.97
N LEU A 177 -14.03 -3.95 23.70
CA LEU A 177 -14.50 -2.95 24.69
C LEU A 177 -16.03 -2.97 24.84
N SER A 178 -16.74 -3.23 23.75
CA SER A 178 -18.21 -3.20 23.73
C SER A 178 -18.83 -4.29 24.60
N GLY A 179 -19.84 -3.95 25.39
CA GLY A 179 -20.57 -4.87 26.26
C GLY A 179 -19.83 -5.19 27.58
N ARG A 180 -18.82 -4.43 27.95
CA ARG A 180 -18.10 -4.54 29.22
C ARG A 180 -18.40 -3.34 30.14
N PRO A 181 -18.22 -3.52 31.46
CA PRO A 181 -18.14 -2.37 32.36
C PRO A 181 -16.93 -1.52 31.97
N LEU A 182 -17.18 -0.27 31.59
CA LEU A 182 -16.15 0.66 31.16
C LEU A 182 -15.82 1.63 32.28
N MET A 183 -14.54 1.99 32.36
CA MET A 183 -14.07 3.01 33.30
C MET A 183 -13.81 4.32 32.55
N PRO A 184 -14.32 5.47 33.02
CA PRO A 184 -13.99 6.76 32.44
C PRO A 184 -12.52 7.10 32.71
N VAL A 185 -11.82 7.59 31.69
CA VAL A 185 -10.42 8.00 31.77
C VAL A 185 -10.22 9.30 31.00
N ALA A 186 -9.32 10.15 31.49
CA ALA A 186 -8.86 11.30 30.72
C ALA A 186 -7.88 10.82 29.64
N VAL A 187 -8.11 11.22 28.39
CA VAL A 187 -7.28 10.83 27.26
C VAL A 187 -6.81 12.05 26.48
N VAL A 188 -5.59 12.00 25.98
CA VAL A 188 -5.07 12.99 25.04
C VAL A 188 -5.41 12.54 23.62
N VAL A 189 -6.05 13.42 22.85
CA VAL A 189 -6.47 13.14 21.48
C VAL A 189 -5.64 13.97 20.51
N GLY A 190 -4.84 13.28 19.70
CA GLY A 190 -4.13 13.84 18.56
C GLY A 190 -4.92 13.67 17.27
N ALA A 191 -4.90 14.68 16.40
CA ALA A 191 -5.45 14.57 15.07
C ALA A 191 -4.47 13.80 14.17
N ASP A 192 -4.97 12.78 13.46
CA ASP A 192 -4.26 12.03 12.44
C ASP A 192 -5.06 12.08 11.12
N PRO A 193 -4.42 12.08 9.95
CA PRO A 193 -5.12 12.03 8.66
C PRO A 193 -6.13 10.89 8.54
N ASN A 194 -5.91 9.80 9.27
CA ASN A 194 -6.73 8.59 9.23
C ASN A 194 -7.72 8.47 10.42
N GLY A 195 -7.71 9.40 11.37
CA GLY A 195 -8.60 9.34 12.54
C GLY A 195 -8.05 10.05 13.76
N TRP A 196 -8.26 9.47 14.93
CA TRP A 196 -7.76 9.99 16.19
C TRP A 196 -6.67 9.11 16.79
N GLN A 197 -5.56 9.73 17.14
CA GLN A 197 -4.53 9.09 17.93
C GLN A 197 -4.85 9.36 19.42
N VAL A 198 -5.20 8.32 20.15
CA VAL A 198 -5.68 8.42 21.55
C VAL A 198 -4.67 7.76 22.48
N SER A 199 -4.26 8.47 23.52
CA SER A 199 -3.42 7.96 24.59
C SER A 199 -3.96 8.34 25.96
N PRO A 200 -3.72 7.56 27.03
CA PRO A 200 -4.07 7.97 28.39
C PRO A 200 -3.36 9.27 28.78
N ALA A 201 -4.03 10.20 29.46
CA ALA A 201 -3.43 11.46 29.90
C ALA A 201 -2.28 11.24 30.91
N GLY A 202 -2.31 10.14 31.67
CA GLY A 202 -1.23 9.71 32.57
C GLY A 202 -0.04 9.04 31.89
N GLY A 203 0.03 9.03 30.55
CA GLY A 203 1.04 8.32 29.79
C GLY A 203 0.65 6.88 29.48
N GLY A 204 1.27 6.30 28.44
CA GLY A 204 1.00 4.93 28.03
C GLY A 204 0.94 4.77 26.50
N ARG A 205 0.49 3.60 26.07
CA ARG A 205 0.44 3.26 24.63
C ARG A 205 -0.64 4.06 23.94
N SER A 206 -0.23 4.75 22.85
CA SER A 206 -1.16 5.40 21.94
C SER A 206 -1.82 4.39 20.99
N THR A 207 -3.11 4.59 20.72
CA THR A 207 -3.89 3.78 19.79
C THR A 207 -4.52 4.67 18.74
N LEU A 208 -4.38 4.29 17.45
CA LEU A 208 -5.02 4.98 16.34
C LEU A 208 -6.41 4.39 16.10
N TRP A 209 -7.43 5.26 16.20
CA TRP A 209 -8.81 4.93 15.91
C TRP A 209 -9.24 5.57 14.59
N PRO A 210 -9.55 4.77 13.55
CA PRO A 210 -9.94 5.28 12.23
C PRO A 210 -11.37 5.81 12.24
N LEU A 211 -11.54 7.03 12.70
CA LEU A 211 -12.82 7.72 12.89
C LEU A 211 -13.08 8.77 11.79
N PRO A 212 -14.34 9.17 11.56
CA PRO A 212 -14.67 10.20 10.57
C PRO A 212 -13.98 11.54 10.87
N LYS A 213 -13.45 12.21 9.84
CA LYS A 213 -12.74 13.49 9.95
C LYS A 213 -13.56 14.62 10.62
N LYS A 214 -14.89 14.54 10.56
CA LYS A 214 -15.80 15.54 11.13
C LYS A 214 -16.16 15.25 12.60
N ALA A 215 -15.78 14.08 13.10
CA ALA A 215 -16.04 13.74 14.48
C ALA A 215 -15.24 14.65 15.42
N GLN A 216 -15.86 15.06 16.51
CA GLN A 216 -15.25 15.86 17.57
C GLN A 216 -15.26 15.05 18.87
N PRO A 217 -14.15 15.01 19.60
CA PRO A 217 -14.12 14.38 20.91
C PRO A 217 -14.96 15.15 21.95
N PHE A 218 -15.40 14.45 22.97
CA PHE A 218 -15.98 15.08 24.17
C PHE A 218 -14.84 15.72 24.98
N TRP A 219 -14.57 16.98 24.69
CA TRP A 219 -13.44 17.70 25.29
C TRP A 219 -13.68 17.94 26.76
N LEU A 220 -12.72 17.56 27.55
CA LEU A 220 -12.59 17.94 28.95
C LEU A 220 -11.79 19.24 29.10
N ASP A 221 -10.67 19.31 28.34
CA ASP A 221 -9.82 20.50 28.20
C ASP A 221 -9.39 20.62 26.74
N PRO A 222 -10.02 21.51 25.96
CA PRO A 222 -9.68 21.68 24.55
C PRO A 222 -8.25 22.23 24.33
N GLU A 223 -7.74 23.06 25.25
CA GLU A 223 -6.42 23.69 25.13
C GLU A 223 -5.32 22.64 25.28
N GLN A 224 -5.47 21.73 26.22
CA GLN A 224 -4.55 20.61 26.44
C GLN A 224 -4.89 19.37 25.58
N ARG A 225 -5.93 19.46 24.75
CA ARG A 225 -6.45 18.32 23.94
C ARG A 225 -6.82 17.10 24.78
N VAL A 226 -7.29 17.33 25.98
CA VAL A 226 -7.77 16.28 26.87
C VAL A 226 -9.27 16.06 26.65
N ALA A 227 -9.67 14.82 26.41
CA ALA A 227 -11.05 14.43 26.17
C ALA A 227 -11.48 13.33 27.17
N LEU A 228 -12.78 13.12 27.26
CA LEU A 228 -13.33 11.96 27.96
C LEU A 228 -13.14 10.72 27.10
N GLY A 229 -12.48 9.74 27.67
CA GLY A 229 -12.33 8.42 27.10
C GLY A 229 -12.85 7.35 28.03
N VAL A 230 -12.89 6.13 27.51
CA VAL A 230 -13.24 4.92 28.24
C VAL A 230 -12.21 3.84 28.01
N THR A 231 -12.09 2.96 29.00
CA THR A 231 -11.23 1.78 28.91
C THR A 231 -11.82 0.64 29.73
N ALA A 232 -11.32 -0.56 29.51
CA ALA A 232 -11.52 -1.71 30.38
C ALA A 232 -10.15 -2.30 30.76
N PRO A 233 -10.02 -3.10 31.82
CA PRO A 233 -8.76 -3.69 32.24
C PRO A 233 -8.03 -4.42 31.11
N GLY A 234 -6.78 -4.01 30.84
CA GLY A 234 -5.96 -4.59 29.76
C GLY A 234 -6.33 -4.18 28.33
N MET A 235 -7.27 -3.26 28.15
CA MET A 235 -7.76 -2.78 26.86
C MET A 235 -7.19 -1.40 26.50
N PRO A 236 -7.11 -1.06 25.20
CA PRO A 236 -6.74 0.28 24.77
C PRO A 236 -7.82 1.30 25.18
N VAL A 237 -7.40 2.54 25.35
CA VAL A 237 -8.31 3.66 25.63
C VAL A 237 -9.03 4.09 24.34
N PHE A 238 -10.31 4.45 24.48
CA PHE A 238 -11.16 4.96 23.40
C PHE A 238 -11.74 6.32 23.79
N ALA A 239 -11.62 7.34 22.94
CA ALA A 239 -12.19 8.66 23.17
C ALA A 239 -13.66 8.68 22.75
N LEU A 240 -14.52 9.22 23.59
CA LEU A 240 -15.94 9.42 23.28
C LEU A 240 -16.13 10.65 22.38
N ASP A 241 -17.15 10.60 21.54
CA ASP A 241 -17.57 11.72 20.72
C ASP A 241 -18.30 12.81 21.52
N ARG A 242 -18.30 14.04 21.00
CA ARG A 242 -18.92 15.22 21.62
C ARG A 242 -20.36 14.99 22.04
N ASP A 243 -21.12 14.28 21.25
CA ASP A 243 -22.54 14.07 21.45
C ASP A 243 -22.83 12.82 22.29
N LEU A 244 -21.79 12.07 22.68
CA LEU A 244 -21.88 10.78 23.38
C LEU A 244 -22.77 9.76 22.63
N ALA A 245 -22.79 9.87 21.29
CA ALA A 245 -23.63 9.04 20.44
C ALA A 245 -23.00 7.67 20.13
N TRP A 246 -21.69 7.52 20.37
CA TRP A 246 -20.96 6.28 20.05
C TRP A 246 -21.02 5.23 21.14
N ALA A 247 -21.61 5.55 22.27
CA ALA A 247 -21.93 4.59 23.30
C ALA A 247 -23.45 4.67 23.63
N ASP A 248 -24.01 3.55 24.06
CA ASP A 248 -25.43 3.41 24.31
C ASP A 248 -25.85 4.06 25.65
N PHE A 249 -25.40 5.29 25.90
CA PHE A 249 -25.87 6.10 27.03
C PHE A 249 -27.34 6.43 26.85
N SER A 250 -28.10 6.35 27.95
CA SER A 250 -29.44 6.94 28.02
C SER A 250 -29.37 8.46 27.95
N GLU A 251 -30.49 9.13 27.63
CA GLU A 251 -30.50 10.60 27.57
C GLU A 251 -30.20 11.23 28.95
N GLU A 252 -30.72 10.63 30.01
CA GLU A 252 -30.40 11.04 31.38
C GLU A 252 -28.91 10.92 31.73
N GLU A 253 -28.24 9.83 31.26
CA GLU A 253 -26.81 9.63 31.47
C GLU A 253 -26.00 10.69 30.71
N ARG A 254 -26.39 11.02 29.46
CA ARG A 254 -25.78 12.08 28.68
C ARG A 254 -25.91 13.45 29.30
N GLU A 255 -27.10 13.78 29.82
CA GLU A 255 -27.33 15.05 30.49
C GLU A 255 -26.52 15.16 31.79
N ARG A 256 -26.46 14.08 32.57
CA ARG A 256 -25.64 14.05 33.82
C ARG A 256 -24.14 14.24 33.49
N LEU A 257 -23.63 13.58 32.46
CA LEU A 257 -22.23 13.73 32.03
C LEU A 257 -21.94 15.15 31.52
N ARG A 258 -22.85 15.75 30.76
CA ARG A 258 -22.70 17.14 30.29
C ARG A 258 -22.80 18.14 31.48
N GLY A 259 -23.69 17.91 32.43
CA GLY A 259 -23.81 18.70 33.64
C GLY A 259 -22.55 18.64 34.53
N ALA A 260 -21.96 17.45 34.69
CA ALA A 260 -20.74 17.28 35.46
C ALA A 260 -19.50 17.95 34.80
N LEU A 261 -19.55 18.22 33.50
CA LEU A 261 -18.51 18.98 32.81
C LEU A 261 -18.63 20.50 33.07
N ALA A 262 -19.86 20.99 33.25
CA ALA A 262 -20.14 22.42 33.42
C ALA A 262 -19.95 22.89 34.86
N ALA A 263 -19.92 21.98 35.84
CA ALA A 263 -19.68 22.22 37.24
C ALA A 263 -18.19 22.25 37.61
#